data_04ddb4b95acc88935dff5c5298059e7e
#
_entry.id   04ddb4b95acc88935dff5c5298059e7e
#
_cell.length_a   1.000
_cell.length_b   1.000
_cell.length_c   1.000
_cell.angle_alpha   90.00
_cell.angle_beta   90.00
_cell.angle_gamma   90.00
#
_symmetry.space_group_name_H-M   'P 1'
#
loop_
_entity.id
_entity.type
_entity.pdbx_description
1 polymer ?
#
loop_
_entity_poly.entity_id
_entity_poly.type
_entity_poly.pdbx_seq_one_letter_code
_entity_poly.pdbx_strand_id
1 'polypeptide(L)'
;MIRDITIGQYYPADSVIHKLDPRTKLVGTIGFIVSVFLFHTFAGYAVATIFLAGMILLSKVPVKFIFKGLKTIFRLLLITIFFNMILTPGEVVWKLGFIKVTKEGLVLAGTMAIRLVYLVIGSSIMTLTTTPNQLTDGLERLLRPLNKLHVPVHDIAMMMSIALRFIPILLEETDKIMKAQIARGADFENGNLIQKAKNMVPLLVPLFISAFRRANDLAMAMEARCYHGGDNRTQMKPLTYKKRDHVAYVVLVAYLAVAIGFRAAGI
;
A
#
# COMPACT_ATOMS: atom_id res chain seq x y z
N MET A 1 -14.11 -8.36 -17.24
CA MET A 1 -13.58 -8.57 -15.86
C MET A 1 -12.11 -8.18 -15.66
N ILE A 2 -11.21 -8.27 -16.64
CA ILE A 2 -9.77 -7.97 -16.45
C ILE A 2 -9.44 -6.48 -16.67
N ARG A 3 -10.32 -5.69 -17.27
CA ARG A 3 -10.11 -4.26 -17.57
C ARG A 3 -10.04 -3.32 -16.38
N ASP A 4 -10.42 -3.75 -15.19
CA ASP A 4 -10.48 -2.91 -13.99
C ASP A 4 -9.27 -3.05 -13.07
N ILE A 5 -8.23 -3.79 -13.50
CA ILE A 5 -6.98 -3.89 -12.73
C ILE A 5 -6.16 -2.63 -12.97
N THR A 6 -6.41 -1.60 -12.17
CA THR A 6 -5.56 -0.42 -12.12
C THR A 6 -4.28 -0.76 -11.35
N ILE A 7 -3.18 -0.89 -12.07
CA ILE A 7 -1.85 -1.11 -11.49
C ILE A 7 -1.40 0.19 -10.84
N GLY A 8 -1.58 0.27 -9.51
CA GLY A 8 -1.27 1.44 -8.72
C GLY A 8 -2.36 2.52 -8.78
N GLN A 9 -2.79 2.97 -7.61
CA GLN A 9 -3.77 4.06 -7.49
C GLN A 9 -3.09 5.44 -7.49
N TYR A 10 -1.99 5.59 -8.25
CA TYR A 10 -1.28 6.88 -8.33
C TYR A 10 -2.16 7.95 -8.97
N TYR A 11 -2.31 9.08 -8.27
CA TYR A 11 -2.99 10.27 -8.77
C TYR A 11 -1.96 11.29 -9.23
N PRO A 12 -1.87 11.62 -10.53
CA PRO A 12 -0.89 12.58 -11.02
C PRO A 12 -1.30 14.00 -10.61
N ALA A 13 -0.63 14.55 -9.61
CA ALA A 13 -0.79 15.92 -9.17
C ALA A 13 0.57 16.57 -8.91
N ASP A 14 0.68 17.86 -9.17
CA ASP A 14 1.88 18.64 -8.86
C ASP A 14 1.78 19.22 -7.45
N SER A 15 2.27 18.48 -6.47
CA SER A 15 2.25 18.88 -5.06
C SER A 15 3.62 18.69 -4.40
N VAL A 16 3.81 19.32 -3.24
CA VAL A 16 5.04 19.19 -2.45
C VAL A 16 5.28 17.72 -2.08
N ILE A 17 4.22 16.99 -1.70
CA ILE A 17 4.32 15.58 -1.30
C ILE A 17 4.71 14.70 -2.49
N HIS A 18 4.15 14.92 -3.70
CA HIS A 18 4.54 14.16 -4.88
C HIS A 18 6.02 14.30 -5.21
N LYS A 19 6.62 15.46 -4.93
CA LYS A 19 8.02 15.79 -5.21
C LYS A 19 9.01 15.33 -4.13
N LEU A 20 8.53 14.75 -3.03
CA LEU A 20 9.38 14.16 -1.99
C LEU A 20 10.03 12.85 -2.48
N ASP A 21 11.19 12.55 -1.93
CA ASP A 21 11.88 11.28 -2.15
C ASP A 21 11.01 10.10 -1.64
N PRO A 22 10.88 8.99 -2.41
CA PRO A 22 10.09 7.82 -2.00
C PRO A 22 10.50 7.26 -0.63
N ARG A 23 11.78 7.34 -0.27
CA ARG A 23 12.29 6.93 1.05
C ARG A 23 11.68 7.76 2.17
N THR A 24 11.63 9.08 1.99
CA THR A 24 11.03 10.01 2.96
C THR A 24 9.55 9.71 3.16
N LYS A 25 8.82 9.43 2.08
CA LYS A 25 7.41 9.06 2.14
C LYS A 25 7.19 7.73 2.87
N LEU A 26 8.00 6.70 2.57
CA LEU A 26 7.94 5.40 3.25
C LEU A 26 8.20 5.54 4.75
N VAL A 27 9.31 6.18 5.13
CA VAL A 27 9.66 6.39 6.54
C VAL A 27 8.59 7.24 7.23
N GLY A 28 8.09 8.28 6.57
CA GLY A 28 7.02 9.13 7.09
C GLY A 28 5.73 8.36 7.34
N THR A 29 5.33 7.50 6.39
CA THR A 29 4.12 6.68 6.53
C THR A 29 4.27 5.65 7.64
N ILE A 30 5.41 4.96 7.72
CA ILE A 30 5.68 4.00 8.81
C ILE A 30 5.70 4.73 10.16
N GLY A 31 6.39 5.87 10.25
CA GLY A 31 6.41 6.68 11.46
C GLY A 31 5.03 7.14 11.90
N PHE A 32 4.19 7.57 10.96
CA PHE A 32 2.80 7.93 11.23
C PHE A 32 1.99 6.72 11.72
N ILE A 33 2.08 5.56 11.05
CA ILE A 33 1.41 4.33 11.45
C ILE A 33 1.78 3.97 12.89
N VAL A 34 3.08 3.95 13.20
CA VAL A 34 3.57 3.65 14.57
C VAL A 34 3.03 4.65 15.57
N SER A 35 3.01 5.96 15.25
CA SER A 35 2.51 7.00 16.15
C SER A 35 1.03 6.83 16.51
N VAL A 36 0.19 6.41 15.56
CA VAL A 36 -1.24 6.16 15.80
C VAL A 36 -1.47 5.05 16.83
N PHE A 37 -0.56 4.06 16.92
CA PHE A 37 -0.61 3.03 17.98
C PHE A 37 -0.12 3.52 19.35
N LEU A 38 0.68 4.59 19.37
CA LEU A 38 1.16 5.18 20.64
C LEU A 38 0.08 6.02 21.34
N PHE A 39 -0.93 6.50 20.61
CA PHE A 39 -1.98 7.32 21.18
C PHE A 39 -3.06 6.48 21.87
N HIS A 40 -3.37 6.85 23.12
CA HIS A 40 -4.47 6.31 23.91
C HIS A 40 -5.48 7.39 24.30
N THR A 41 -5.15 8.67 24.09
CA THR A 41 -5.91 9.82 24.57
C THR A 41 -6.48 10.62 23.40
N PHE A 42 -7.60 11.29 23.62
CA PHE A 42 -8.23 12.17 22.62
C PHE A 42 -7.31 13.29 22.14
N ALA A 43 -6.46 13.84 23.02
CA ALA A 43 -5.49 14.87 22.67
C ALA A 43 -4.46 14.35 21.64
N GLY A 44 -3.95 13.12 21.80
CA GLY A 44 -3.06 12.47 20.82
C GLY A 44 -3.72 12.31 19.46
N TYR A 45 -4.99 11.90 19.42
CA TYR A 45 -5.74 11.81 18.16
C TYR A 45 -5.98 13.17 17.51
N ALA A 46 -6.14 14.26 18.29
CA ALA A 46 -6.24 15.61 17.74
C ALA A 46 -4.94 16.02 17.02
N VAL A 47 -3.77 15.74 17.61
CA VAL A 47 -2.46 15.98 16.96
C VAL A 47 -2.32 15.17 15.67
N ALA A 48 -2.71 13.87 15.69
CA ALA A 48 -2.70 13.04 14.50
C ALA A 48 -3.64 13.58 13.41
N THR A 49 -4.81 14.13 13.81
CA THR A 49 -5.76 14.75 12.87
C THR A 49 -5.15 15.95 12.18
N ILE A 50 -4.52 16.86 12.95
CA ILE A 50 -3.89 18.08 12.42
C ILE A 50 -2.78 17.68 11.42
N PHE A 51 -1.92 16.73 11.80
CA PHE A 51 -0.86 16.24 10.93
C PHE A 51 -1.43 15.64 9.64
N LEU A 52 -2.42 14.76 9.75
CA LEU A 52 -3.06 14.10 8.61
C LEU A 52 -3.77 15.10 7.69
N ALA A 53 -4.51 16.07 8.27
CA ALA A 53 -5.15 17.14 7.52
C ALA A 53 -4.12 17.98 6.75
N GLY A 54 -2.99 18.33 7.39
CA GLY A 54 -1.87 19.01 6.75
C GLY A 54 -1.32 18.20 5.55
N MET A 55 -1.14 16.88 5.72
CA MET A 55 -0.69 16.00 4.65
C MET A 55 -1.70 15.93 3.49
N ILE A 56 -3.00 15.86 3.77
CA ILE A 56 -4.06 15.86 2.75
C ILE A 56 -4.03 17.17 1.96
N LEU A 57 -3.98 18.31 2.64
CA LEU A 57 -3.96 19.63 2.00
C LEU A 57 -2.70 19.81 1.13
N LEU A 58 -1.54 19.42 1.64
CA LEU A 58 -0.27 19.51 0.91
C LEU A 58 -0.19 18.52 -0.26
N SER A 59 -0.93 17.40 -0.22
CA SER A 59 -0.94 16.41 -1.30
C SER A 59 -1.70 16.87 -2.54
N LYS A 60 -2.64 17.82 -2.41
CA LYS A 60 -3.57 18.26 -3.47
C LYS A 60 -4.34 17.11 -4.12
N VAL A 61 -4.45 15.98 -3.44
CA VAL A 61 -5.26 14.85 -3.91
C VAL A 61 -6.73 15.13 -3.56
N PRO A 62 -7.66 14.99 -4.52
CA PRO A 62 -9.08 15.16 -4.23
C PRO A 62 -9.54 14.17 -3.15
N VAL A 63 -10.21 14.68 -2.13
CA VAL A 63 -10.66 13.92 -0.96
C VAL A 63 -11.52 12.70 -1.36
N LYS A 64 -12.20 12.79 -2.51
CA LYS A 64 -13.01 11.70 -3.08
C LYS A 64 -12.20 10.40 -3.30
N PHE A 65 -10.94 10.50 -3.71
CA PHE A 65 -10.07 9.33 -3.92
C PHE A 65 -9.63 8.70 -2.59
N ILE A 66 -9.40 9.53 -1.58
CA ILE A 66 -9.06 9.08 -0.21
C ILE A 66 -10.27 8.34 0.39
N PHE A 67 -11.48 8.90 0.27
CA PHE A 67 -12.72 8.24 0.74
C PHE A 67 -13.05 6.96 -0.03
N LYS A 68 -12.62 6.82 -1.28
CA LYS A 68 -12.79 5.56 -2.01
C LYS A 68 -12.03 4.40 -1.32
N GLY A 69 -10.85 4.67 -0.77
CA GLY A 69 -10.11 3.70 0.06
C GLY A 69 -10.87 3.32 1.33
N LEU A 70 -11.47 4.29 2.01
CA LEU A 70 -12.29 4.04 3.21
C LEU A 70 -13.53 3.19 2.92
N LYS A 71 -14.18 3.39 1.77
CA LYS A 71 -15.38 2.62 1.39
C LYS A 71 -15.12 1.11 1.36
N THR A 72 -13.93 0.71 0.93
CA THR A 72 -13.56 -0.72 0.87
C THR A 72 -13.48 -1.34 2.27
N ILE A 73 -13.03 -0.58 3.27
CA ILE A 73 -12.83 -1.05 4.65
C ILE A 73 -14.05 -0.75 5.54
N PHE A 74 -15.03 -0.02 5.02
CA PHE A 74 -16.20 0.39 5.80
C PHE A 74 -16.94 -0.79 6.43
N ARG A 75 -17.07 -1.90 5.72
CA ARG A 75 -17.68 -3.14 6.26
C ARG A 75 -16.89 -3.71 7.44
N LEU A 76 -15.56 -3.77 7.30
CA LEU A 76 -14.68 -4.22 8.38
C LEU A 76 -14.78 -3.31 9.60
N LEU A 77 -14.83 -1.99 9.37
CA LEU A 77 -14.96 -0.98 10.42
C LEU A 77 -16.28 -1.17 11.19
N LEU A 78 -17.40 -1.37 10.49
CA LEU A 78 -18.69 -1.65 11.14
C LEU A 78 -18.64 -2.93 11.99
N ILE A 79 -18.04 -3.99 11.46
CA ILE A 79 -17.86 -5.25 12.19
C ILE A 79 -17.03 -5.02 13.47
N THR A 80 -15.91 -4.32 13.34
CA THR A 80 -15.01 -4.02 14.48
C THR A 80 -15.73 -3.20 15.55
N ILE A 81 -16.47 -2.14 15.16
CA ILE A 81 -17.27 -1.33 16.09
C ILE A 81 -18.30 -2.20 16.81
N PHE A 82 -19.03 -3.01 16.06
CA PHE A 82 -20.09 -3.86 16.61
C PHE A 82 -19.53 -4.84 17.63
N PHE A 83 -18.46 -5.55 17.31
CA PHE A 83 -17.87 -6.52 18.23
C PHE A 83 -17.25 -5.87 19.47
N ASN A 84 -16.52 -4.76 19.32
CA ASN A 84 -15.93 -4.07 20.46
C ASN A 84 -17.01 -3.51 21.40
N MET A 85 -18.12 -3.01 20.87
CA MET A 85 -19.23 -2.46 21.66
C MET A 85 -19.93 -3.54 22.52
N ILE A 86 -19.97 -4.79 22.04
CA ILE A 86 -20.71 -5.88 22.71
C ILE A 86 -19.80 -6.74 23.59
N LEU A 87 -18.58 -7.04 23.12
CA LEU A 87 -17.68 -7.99 23.79
C LEU A 87 -16.84 -7.36 24.89
N THR A 88 -16.72 -6.03 24.94
CA THR A 88 -15.90 -5.37 25.96
C THR A 88 -16.66 -5.33 27.29
N PRO A 89 -16.12 -5.94 28.37
CA PRO A 89 -16.72 -5.85 29.69
C PRO A 89 -16.56 -4.43 30.26
N GLY A 90 -17.58 -3.97 31.02
CA GLY A 90 -17.56 -2.66 31.67
C GLY A 90 -18.91 -2.22 32.21
N GLU A 91 -19.05 -0.96 32.55
CA GLU A 91 -20.33 -0.37 33.04
C GLU A 91 -21.37 -0.40 31.92
N VAL A 92 -22.49 -1.04 32.19
CA VAL A 92 -23.58 -1.21 31.22
C VAL A 92 -24.37 0.11 31.11
N VAL A 93 -24.29 0.73 29.94
CA VAL A 93 -25.06 1.94 29.60
C VAL A 93 -26.45 1.58 29.09
N TRP A 94 -26.54 0.53 28.31
CA TRP A 94 -27.80 0.08 27.73
C TRP A 94 -27.87 -1.44 27.60
N LYS A 95 -29.00 -2.02 28.02
CA LYS A 95 -29.30 -3.44 27.87
C LYS A 95 -30.46 -3.62 26.91
N LEU A 96 -30.21 -4.29 25.79
CA LEU A 96 -31.24 -4.72 24.84
C LEU A 96 -31.24 -6.25 24.77
N GLY A 97 -31.97 -6.91 25.67
CA GLY A 97 -32.01 -8.37 25.78
C GLY A 97 -30.64 -8.97 26.10
N PHE A 98 -30.08 -9.74 25.16
CA PHE A 98 -28.76 -10.39 25.31
C PHE A 98 -27.58 -9.45 25.00
N ILE A 99 -27.81 -8.29 24.37
CA ILE A 99 -26.78 -7.34 24.00
C ILE A 99 -26.62 -6.30 25.11
N LYS A 100 -25.41 -6.27 25.68
CA LYS A 100 -25.05 -5.28 26.70
C LYS A 100 -24.05 -4.30 26.07
N VAL A 101 -24.45 -3.05 25.96
CA VAL A 101 -23.55 -1.97 25.52
C VAL A 101 -22.90 -1.36 26.74
N THR A 102 -21.57 -1.41 26.80
CA THR A 102 -20.78 -0.87 27.89
C THR A 102 -20.17 0.47 27.52
N LYS A 103 -19.93 1.34 28.51
CA LYS A 103 -19.28 2.63 28.30
C LYS A 103 -17.85 2.46 27.77
N GLU A 104 -17.12 1.54 28.35
CA GLU A 104 -15.75 1.20 27.95
C GLU A 104 -15.73 0.63 26.53
N GLY A 105 -16.71 -0.22 26.19
CA GLY A 105 -16.88 -0.75 24.83
C GLY A 105 -17.14 0.34 23.81
N LEU A 106 -17.93 1.36 24.13
CA LEU A 106 -18.20 2.48 23.23
C LEU A 106 -16.94 3.33 22.98
N VAL A 107 -16.20 3.64 24.06
CA VAL A 107 -14.92 4.38 23.95
C VAL A 107 -13.90 3.59 23.14
N LEU A 108 -13.76 2.28 23.42
CA LEU A 108 -12.85 1.41 22.70
C LEU A 108 -13.23 1.28 21.20
N ALA A 109 -14.52 1.09 20.92
CA ALA A 109 -15.02 1.05 19.55
C ALA A 109 -14.74 2.34 18.79
N GLY A 110 -14.94 3.50 19.43
CA GLY A 110 -14.64 4.81 18.84
C GLY A 110 -13.15 5.01 18.57
N THR A 111 -12.29 4.71 19.53
CA THR A 111 -10.83 4.84 19.36
C THR A 111 -10.29 3.90 18.31
N MET A 112 -10.77 2.65 18.25
CA MET A 112 -10.39 1.69 17.22
C MET A 112 -10.87 2.13 15.83
N ALA A 113 -12.11 2.68 15.74
CA ALA A 113 -12.63 3.21 14.48
C ALA A 113 -11.77 4.37 13.95
N ILE A 114 -11.44 5.35 14.79
CA ILE A 114 -10.57 6.47 14.44
C ILE A 114 -9.19 5.97 14.02
N ARG A 115 -8.61 5.02 14.77
CA ARG A 115 -7.32 4.41 14.46
C ARG A 115 -7.31 3.77 13.08
N LEU A 116 -8.30 2.94 12.76
CA LEU A 116 -8.41 2.30 11.45
C LEU A 116 -8.55 3.32 10.32
N VAL A 117 -9.37 4.36 10.52
CA VAL A 117 -9.54 5.44 9.54
C VAL A 117 -8.20 6.14 9.28
N TYR A 118 -7.43 6.46 10.32
CA TYR A 118 -6.14 7.14 10.16
C TYR A 118 -5.09 6.27 9.47
N LEU A 119 -5.03 4.98 9.81
CA LEU A 119 -4.14 4.03 9.14
C LEU A 119 -4.45 3.94 7.64
N VAL A 120 -5.73 3.87 7.29
CA VAL A 120 -6.16 3.80 5.89
C VAL A 120 -5.86 5.08 5.14
N ILE A 121 -6.17 6.24 5.72
CA ILE A 121 -5.91 7.53 5.07
C ILE A 121 -4.40 7.75 4.91
N GLY A 122 -3.61 7.48 5.96
CA GLY A 122 -2.15 7.64 5.91
C GLY A 122 -1.49 6.77 4.84
N SER A 123 -1.86 5.48 4.76
CA SER A 123 -1.36 4.59 3.72
C SER A 123 -1.88 4.95 2.32
N SER A 124 -3.13 5.42 2.21
CA SER A 124 -3.71 5.86 0.93
C SER A 124 -2.99 7.08 0.37
N ILE A 125 -2.60 8.05 1.21
CA ILE A 125 -1.83 9.22 0.76
C ILE A 125 -0.50 8.77 0.14
N MET A 126 0.21 7.83 0.76
CA MET A 126 1.45 7.29 0.21
C MET A 126 1.22 6.63 -1.15
N THR A 127 0.20 5.77 -1.26
CA THR A 127 -0.12 5.05 -2.50
C THR A 127 -0.58 5.99 -3.62
N LEU A 128 -1.36 7.01 -3.29
CA LEU A 128 -1.86 8.01 -4.26
C LEU A 128 -0.76 8.98 -4.73
N THR A 129 0.30 9.18 -3.95
CA THR A 129 1.38 10.15 -4.26
C THR A 129 2.67 9.50 -4.73
N THR A 130 2.76 8.17 -4.78
CA THR A 130 4.00 7.45 -5.14
C THR A 130 3.69 6.38 -6.17
N THR A 131 4.44 6.37 -7.27
CA THR A 131 4.29 5.32 -8.29
C THR A 131 4.89 3.99 -7.79
N PRO A 132 4.40 2.83 -8.26
CA PRO A 132 4.95 1.53 -7.89
C PRO A 132 6.46 1.41 -8.12
N ASN A 133 6.97 1.94 -9.24
CA ASN A 133 8.41 1.93 -9.53
C ASN A 133 9.20 2.77 -8.51
N GLN A 134 8.71 3.98 -8.17
CA GLN A 134 9.34 4.81 -7.13
C GLN A 134 9.33 4.12 -5.77
N LEU A 135 8.25 3.41 -5.45
CA LEU A 135 8.14 2.64 -4.21
C LEU A 135 9.20 1.53 -4.15
N THR A 136 9.39 0.80 -5.25
CA THR A 136 10.42 -0.24 -5.36
C THR A 136 11.83 0.34 -5.19
N ASP A 137 12.13 1.45 -5.87
CA ASP A 137 13.43 2.13 -5.76
C ASP A 137 13.67 2.66 -4.33
N GLY A 138 12.62 3.18 -3.68
CA GLY A 138 12.66 3.61 -2.28
C GLY A 138 12.94 2.47 -1.32
N LEU A 139 12.25 1.33 -1.50
CA LEU A 139 12.45 0.12 -0.72
C LEU A 139 13.86 -0.46 -0.88
N GLU A 140 14.37 -0.56 -2.11
CA GLU A 140 15.75 -1.01 -2.37
C GLU A 140 16.76 -0.21 -1.54
N ARG A 141 16.63 1.12 -1.56
CA ARG A 141 17.55 1.98 -0.84
C ARG A 141 17.41 1.90 0.68
N LEU A 142 16.19 1.77 1.20
CA LEU A 142 15.95 1.61 2.63
C LEU A 142 16.40 0.24 3.16
N LEU A 143 16.22 -0.81 2.36
CA LEU A 143 16.59 -2.17 2.75
C LEU A 143 18.05 -2.51 2.44
N ARG A 144 18.81 -1.63 1.77
CA ARG A 144 20.23 -1.85 1.46
C ARG A 144 21.10 -2.27 2.66
N PRO A 145 20.87 -1.79 3.90
CA PRO A 145 21.61 -2.29 5.06
C PRO A 145 21.46 -3.79 5.32
N LEU A 146 20.35 -4.41 4.85
CA LEU A 146 20.11 -5.86 4.97
C LEU A 146 21.04 -6.68 4.07
N ASN A 147 21.74 -6.09 3.10
CA ASN A 147 22.79 -6.78 2.37
C ASN A 147 23.88 -7.32 3.28
N LYS A 148 24.11 -6.68 4.45
CA LYS A 148 25.02 -7.19 5.49
C LYS A 148 24.55 -8.52 6.10
N LEU A 149 23.26 -8.82 6.01
CA LEU A 149 22.64 -10.07 6.45
C LEU A 149 22.51 -11.10 5.32
N HIS A 150 23.27 -10.94 4.23
CA HIS A 150 23.23 -11.78 3.03
C HIS A 150 21.88 -11.81 2.31
N VAL A 151 21.02 -10.80 2.48
CA VAL A 151 19.78 -10.66 1.72
C VAL A 151 20.09 -9.95 0.40
N PRO A 152 19.82 -10.54 -0.77
CA PRO A 152 20.11 -9.93 -2.09
C PRO A 152 19.07 -8.85 -2.44
N VAL A 153 19.09 -7.73 -1.70
CA VAL A 153 18.08 -6.65 -1.82
C VAL A 153 18.03 -6.07 -3.23
N HIS A 154 19.19 -5.93 -3.88
CA HIS A 154 19.26 -5.41 -5.24
C HIS A 154 18.54 -6.33 -6.24
N ASP A 155 18.78 -7.65 -6.16
CA ASP A 155 18.17 -8.61 -7.08
C ASP A 155 16.65 -8.67 -6.88
N ILE A 156 16.19 -8.61 -5.61
CA ILE A 156 14.76 -8.53 -5.30
C ILE A 156 14.13 -7.27 -5.91
N ALA A 157 14.76 -6.11 -5.75
CA ALA A 157 14.25 -4.86 -6.31
C ALA A 157 14.24 -4.88 -7.85
N MET A 158 15.26 -5.47 -8.46
CA MET A 158 15.31 -5.65 -9.91
C MET A 158 14.20 -6.58 -10.39
N MET A 159 13.98 -7.73 -9.73
CA MET A 159 12.86 -8.63 -10.04
C MET A 159 11.51 -7.92 -9.92
N MET A 160 11.30 -7.12 -8.88
CA MET A 160 10.08 -6.31 -8.72
C MET A 160 9.91 -5.30 -9.85
N SER A 161 10.97 -4.61 -10.25
CA SER A 161 10.94 -3.63 -11.34
C SER A 161 10.62 -4.28 -12.69
N ILE A 162 11.18 -5.46 -12.95
CA ILE A 162 10.89 -6.28 -14.15
C ILE A 162 9.42 -6.73 -14.11
N ALA A 163 8.96 -7.26 -12.96
CA ALA A 163 7.59 -7.71 -12.80
C ALA A 163 6.59 -6.57 -13.05
N LEU A 164 6.80 -5.38 -12.44
CA LEU A 164 5.95 -4.21 -12.64
C LEU A 164 5.87 -3.76 -14.11
N ARG A 165 6.95 -3.95 -14.87
CA ARG A 165 6.98 -3.68 -16.30
C ARG A 165 6.21 -4.71 -17.11
N PHE A 166 6.30 -5.98 -16.72
CA PHE A 166 5.67 -7.07 -17.46
C PHE A 166 4.19 -7.25 -17.16
N ILE A 167 3.70 -6.81 -15.99
CA ILE A 167 2.28 -6.93 -15.64
C ILE A 167 1.35 -6.32 -16.72
N PRO A 168 1.52 -5.06 -17.20
CA PRO A 168 0.67 -4.53 -18.26
C PRO A 168 0.74 -5.36 -19.54
N ILE A 169 1.93 -5.79 -19.91
CA ILE A 169 2.16 -6.58 -21.13
C ILE A 169 1.45 -7.93 -21.03
N LEU A 170 1.56 -8.61 -19.89
CA LEU A 170 0.89 -9.89 -19.64
C LEU A 170 -0.63 -9.75 -19.58
N LEU A 171 -1.16 -8.63 -19.07
CA LEU A 171 -2.59 -8.34 -19.09
C LEU A 171 -3.11 -8.19 -20.53
N GLU A 172 -2.40 -7.45 -21.38
CA GLU A 172 -2.76 -7.34 -22.80
C GLU A 172 -2.68 -8.70 -23.52
N GLU A 173 -1.67 -9.50 -23.23
CA GLU A 173 -1.50 -10.85 -23.77
C GLU A 173 -2.66 -11.76 -23.31
N THR A 174 -3.02 -11.68 -22.02
CA THR A 174 -4.16 -12.43 -21.47
C THR A 174 -5.45 -12.09 -22.19
N ASP A 175 -5.72 -10.80 -22.44
CA ASP A 175 -6.90 -10.36 -23.19
C ASP A 175 -6.91 -10.91 -24.62
N LYS A 176 -5.75 -10.95 -25.29
CA LYS A 176 -5.62 -11.51 -26.65
C LYS A 176 -5.88 -13.02 -26.67
N ILE A 177 -5.24 -13.75 -25.74
CA ILE A 177 -5.42 -15.21 -25.63
C ILE A 177 -6.88 -15.53 -25.27
N MET A 178 -7.48 -14.79 -24.35
CA MET A 178 -8.87 -14.97 -23.93
C MET A 178 -9.82 -14.81 -25.13
N LYS A 179 -9.68 -13.76 -25.93
CA LYS A 179 -10.49 -13.53 -27.12
C LYS A 179 -10.32 -14.66 -28.15
N ALA A 180 -9.09 -15.11 -28.35
CA ALA A 180 -8.80 -16.25 -29.25
C ALA A 180 -9.42 -17.56 -28.77
N GLN A 181 -9.41 -17.83 -27.46
CA GLN A 181 -10.03 -19.03 -26.90
C GLN A 181 -11.57 -18.97 -26.93
N ILE A 182 -12.17 -17.79 -26.67
CA ILE A 182 -13.62 -17.59 -26.82
C ILE A 182 -14.05 -17.86 -28.29
N ALA A 183 -13.27 -17.37 -29.28
CA ALA A 183 -13.52 -17.66 -30.70
C ALA A 183 -13.43 -19.14 -31.06
N ARG A 184 -12.70 -19.93 -30.25
CA ARG A 184 -12.59 -21.40 -30.38
C ARG A 184 -13.68 -22.15 -29.57
N GLY A 185 -14.64 -21.43 -28.98
CA GLY A 185 -15.75 -22.01 -28.23
C GLY A 185 -15.46 -22.23 -26.73
N ALA A 186 -14.37 -21.66 -26.17
CA ALA A 186 -14.11 -21.76 -24.74
C ALA A 186 -15.10 -20.88 -23.96
N ASP A 187 -15.69 -21.45 -22.92
CA ASP A 187 -16.59 -20.76 -22.00
C ASP A 187 -15.93 -20.57 -20.64
N PHE A 188 -15.69 -19.32 -20.25
CA PHE A 188 -15.02 -18.95 -18.98
C PHE A 188 -16.01 -18.54 -17.89
N GLU A 189 -17.31 -18.35 -18.23
CA GLU A 189 -18.29 -17.77 -17.29
C GLU A 189 -19.23 -18.83 -16.71
N ASN A 190 -19.57 -19.87 -17.47
CA ASN A 190 -20.50 -20.89 -17.05
C ASN A 190 -19.82 -22.12 -16.44
N GLY A 191 -20.56 -22.84 -15.58
CA GLY A 191 -20.12 -24.09 -14.98
C GLY A 191 -19.75 -24.01 -13.49
N ASN A 192 -19.52 -25.19 -12.89
CA ASN A 192 -19.07 -25.33 -11.49
C ASN A 192 -17.64 -24.84 -11.32
N LEU A 193 -17.21 -24.56 -10.07
CA LEU A 193 -15.86 -24.07 -9.76
C LEU A 193 -14.74 -24.92 -10.38
N ILE A 194 -14.88 -26.26 -10.37
CA ILE A 194 -13.92 -27.20 -10.96
C ILE A 194 -13.90 -27.05 -12.48
N GLN A 195 -15.05 -26.87 -13.10
CA GLN A 195 -15.15 -26.69 -14.56
C GLN A 195 -14.58 -25.34 -15.00
N LYS A 196 -14.84 -24.28 -14.22
CA LYS A 196 -14.20 -22.96 -14.46
C LYS A 196 -12.68 -23.04 -14.37
N ALA A 197 -12.13 -23.71 -13.35
CA ALA A 197 -10.70 -23.93 -13.22
C ALA A 197 -10.12 -24.70 -14.41
N LYS A 198 -10.80 -25.75 -14.86
CA LYS A 198 -10.39 -26.54 -16.06
C LYS A 198 -10.45 -25.72 -17.34
N ASN A 199 -11.47 -24.87 -17.49
CA ASN A 199 -11.62 -23.98 -18.64
C ASN A 199 -10.56 -22.86 -18.66
N MET A 200 -9.91 -22.54 -17.54
CA MET A 200 -8.79 -21.59 -17.49
C MET A 200 -7.46 -22.16 -17.97
N VAL A 201 -7.30 -23.50 -18.02
CA VAL A 201 -6.04 -24.14 -18.47
C VAL A 201 -5.63 -23.72 -19.89
N PRO A 202 -6.53 -23.67 -20.89
CA PRO A 202 -6.20 -23.19 -22.24
C PRO A 202 -5.75 -21.73 -22.32
N LEU A 203 -6.03 -20.93 -21.28
CA LEU A 203 -5.56 -19.57 -21.13
C LEU A 203 -4.17 -19.54 -20.46
N LEU A 204 -3.99 -20.33 -19.38
CA LEU A 204 -2.78 -20.32 -18.58
C LEU A 204 -1.58 -20.89 -19.32
N VAL A 205 -1.74 -22.01 -20.04
CA VAL A 205 -0.62 -22.67 -20.73
C VAL A 205 0.06 -21.75 -21.76
N PRO A 206 -0.67 -21.12 -22.72
CA PRO A 206 -0.05 -20.18 -23.65
C PRO A 206 0.57 -18.95 -22.95
N LEU A 207 -0.06 -18.47 -21.88
CA LEU A 207 0.46 -17.34 -21.11
C LEU A 207 1.81 -17.67 -20.45
N PHE A 208 1.93 -18.88 -19.84
CA PHE A 208 3.21 -19.36 -19.29
C PHE A 208 4.29 -19.45 -20.35
N ILE A 209 3.96 -20.06 -21.51
CA ILE A 209 4.93 -20.19 -22.60
C ILE A 209 5.40 -18.82 -23.08
N SER A 210 4.50 -17.86 -23.24
CA SER A 210 4.82 -16.48 -23.61
C SER A 210 5.70 -15.81 -22.55
N ALA A 211 5.37 -15.96 -21.26
CA ALA A 211 6.14 -15.41 -20.16
C ALA A 211 7.58 -15.97 -20.11
N PHE A 212 7.76 -17.30 -20.26
CA PHE A 212 9.08 -17.92 -20.32
C PHE A 212 9.90 -17.47 -21.52
N ARG A 213 9.27 -17.35 -22.69
CA ARG A 213 9.96 -16.83 -23.89
C ARG A 213 10.47 -15.41 -23.65
N ARG A 214 9.63 -14.52 -23.10
CA ARG A 214 10.03 -13.14 -22.75
C ARG A 214 11.12 -13.09 -21.69
N ALA A 215 11.09 -14.00 -20.71
CA ALA A 215 12.13 -14.09 -19.69
C ALA A 215 13.48 -14.47 -20.32
N ASN A 216 13.50 -15.43 -21.25
CA ASN A 216 14.70 -15.82 -21.98
C ASN A 216 15.22 -14.68 -22.88
N ASP A 217 14.33 -14.00 -23.60
CA ASP A 217 14.71 -12.86 -24.45
C ASP A 217 15.32 -11.73 -23.60
N LEU A 218 14.74 -11.47 -22.40
CA LEU A 218 15.27 -10.48 -21.46
C LEU A 218 16.65 -10.91 -20.92
N ALA A 219 16.80 -12.19 -20.55
CA ALA A 219 18.08 -12.71 -20.05
C ALA A 219 19.19 -12.57 -21.09
N MET A 220 18.94 -12.98 -22.34
CA MET A 220 19.88 -12.80 -23.43
C MET A 220 20.21 -11.32 -23.69
N ALA A 221 19.21 -10.43 -23.61
CA ALA A 221 19.44 -9.01 -23.77
C ALA A 221 20.26 -8.42 -22.62
N MET A 222 20.13 -8.93 -21.39
CA MET A 222 20.94 -8.53 -20.24
C MET A 222 22.38 -9.04 -20.37
N GLU A 223 22.59 -10.27 -20.77
CA GLU A 223 23.92 -10.84 -21.05
C GLU A 223 24.65 -10.06 -22.17
N ALA A 224 23.96 -9.77 -23.26
CA ALA A 224 24.49 -8.94 -24.34
C ALA A 224 24.90 -7.52 -23.91
N ARG A 225 24.33 -7.02 -22.81
CA ARG A 225 24.69 -5.73 -22.19
C ARG A 225 25.68 -5.89 -21.05
N CYS A 226 26.34 -7.05 -20.94
CA CYS A 226 27.31 -7.35 -19.89
C CYS A 226 26.76 -7.18 -18.48
N TYR A 227 25.54 -7.66 -18.21
CA TYR A 227 25.00 -7.67 -16.87
C TYR A 227 25.65 -8.79 -16.04
N HIS A 228 26.35 -8.42 -14.96
CA HIS A 228 27.05 -9.34 -14.06
C HIS A 228 26.60 -9.17 -12.59
N GLY A 229 25.34 -8.83 -12.36
CA GLY A 229 24.81 -8.59 -11.00
C GLY A 229 24.76 -7.12 -10.59
N GLY A 230 24.52 -6.89 -9.31
CA GLY A 230 24.26 -5.55 -8.77
C GLY A 230 25.48 -4.76 -8.31
N ASP A 231 26.66 -5.41 -8.21
CA ASP A 231 27.85 -4.78 -7.67
C ASP A 231 28.46 -3.77 -8.64
N ASN A 232 28.92 -2.63 -8.09
CA ASN A 232 29.56 -1.54 -8.84
C ASN A 232 28.72 -0.89 -9.95
N ARG A 233 27.39 -0.97 -9.89
CA ARG A 233 26.51 -0.31 -10.88
C ARG A 233 26.12 1.10 -10.46
N THR A 234 26.06 1.98 -11.44
CA THR A 234 25.50 3.33 -11.31
C THR A 234 24.04 3.32 -11.78
N GLN A 235 23.19 4.13 -11.12
CA GLN A 235 21.81 4.34 -11.54
C GLN A 235 21.71 5.55 -12.45
N MET A 236 20.98 5.45 -13.57
CA MET A 236 20.73 6.58 -14.48
C MET A 236 20.01 7.74 -13.79
N LYS A 237 19.10 7.43 -12.84
CA LYS A 237 18.36 8.41 -12.06
C LYS A 237 18.53 8.09 -10.58
N PRO A 238 19.66 8.46 -9.96
CA PRO A 238 19.88 8.16 -8.55
C PRO A 238 18.91 8.96 -7.69
N LEU A 239 18.37 8.32 -6.64
CA LEU A 239 17.58 9.01 -5.63
C LEU A 239 18.51 9.92 -4.82
N THR A 240 18.24 11.21 -4.84
CA THR A 240 19.01 12.23 -4.11
C THR A 240 18.11 13.02 -3.17
N TYR A 241 18.48 13.11 -1.91
CA TYR A 241 17.75 13.95 -0.95
C TYR A 241 17.87 15.43 -1.33
N LYS A 242 16.73 16.12 -1.31
CA LYS A 242 16.63 17.56 -1.55
C LYS A 242 16.31 18.29 -0.25
N LYS A 243 16.46 19.62 -0.23
CA LYS A 243 16.10 20.45 0.96
C LYS A 243 14.69 20.17 1.47
N ARG A 244 13.75 19.83 0.57
CA ARG A 244 12.35 19.47 0.91
C ARG A 244 12.26 18.20 1.76
N ASP A 245 13.12 17.22 1.49
CA ASP A 245 13.13 15.96 2.22
C ASP A 245 13.65 16.15 3.64
N HIS A 246 14.67 16.99 3.83
CA HIS A 246 15.16 17.36 5.17
C HIS A 246 14.09 18.09 5.98
N VAL A 247 13.35 19.03 5.37
CA VAL A 247 12.21 19.69 6.03
C VAL A 247 11.14 18.67 6.42
N ALA A 248 10.82 17.72 5.53
CA ALA A 248 9.84 16.67 5.83
C ALA A 248 10.29 15.79 7.00
N TYR A 249 11.59 15.43 7.10
CA TYR A 249 12.13 14.72 8.25
C TYR A 249 12.05 15.53 9.54
N VAL A 250 12.36 16.83 9.51
CA VAL A 250 12.25 17.71 10.69
C VAL A 250 10.79 17.76 11.17
N VAL A 251 9.84 17.92 10.25
CA VAL A 251 8.39 17.91 10.59
C VAL A 251 7.97 16.56 11.16
N LEU A 252 8.44 15.46 10.59
CA LEU A 252 8.15 14.11 11.09
C LEU A 252 8.72 13.90 12.50
N VAL A 253 9.97 14.29 12.74
CA VAL A 253 10.61 14.16 14.06
C VAL A 253 9.90 15.03 15.09
N ALA A 254 9.55 16.28 14.74
CA ALA A 254 8.78 17.15 15.62
C ALA A 254 7.40 16.53 15.97
N TYR A 255 6.70 15.98 14.97
CA TYR A 255 5.45 15.28 15.18
C TYR A 255 5.60 14.07 16.12
N LEU A 256 6.63 13.22 15.88
CA LEU A 256 6.90 12.06 16.72
C LEU A 256 7.32 12.45 18.14
N ALA A 257 8.10 13.52 18.30
CA ALA A 257 8.48 14.04 19.61
C ALA A 257 7.25 14.51 20.40
N VAL A 258 6.32 15.21 19.76
CA VAL A 258 5.03 15.60 20.35
C VAL A 258 4.22 14.35 20.73
N ALA A 259 4.14 13.35 19.83
CA ALA A 259 3.42 12.11 20.09
C ALA A 259 3.97 11.34 21.30
N ILE A 260 5.29 11.25 21.43
CA ILE A 260 5.97 10.60 22.57
C ILE A 260 5.80 11.44 23.83
N GLY A 261 5.86 12.78 23.74
CA GLY A 261 5.65 13.68 24.85
C GLY A 261 4.25 13.55 25.48
N PHE A 262 3.20 13.47 24.66
CA PHE A 262 1.84 13.23 25.14
C PHE A 262 1.71 11.88 25.85
N ARG A 263 2.33 10.83 25.29
CA ARG A 263 2.35 9.52 25.95
C ARG A 263 3.08 9.54 27.29
N ALA A 264 4.22 10.25 27.39
CA ALA A 264 5.02 10.33 28.62
C ALA A 264 4.31 11.17 29.69
N ALA A 265 3.55 12.19 29.27
CA ALA A 265 2.73 13.02 30.19
C ALA A 265 1.45 12.32 30.68
N GLY A 266 1.13 11.12 30.17
CA GLY A 266 -0.07 10.38 30.55
C GLY A 266 -1.38 11.00 30.07
N ILE A 267 -1.28 11.98 29.15
CA ILE A 267 -2.40 12.77 28.62
C ILE A 267 -2.93 12.13 27.32
#